data_43b49e5b8d9b4745d12b9a8506a2585f
#
_entry.id   43b49e5b8d9b4745d12b9a8506a2585f
#
_cell.length_a   1.000
_cell.length_b   1.000
_cell.length_c   1.000
_cell.angle_alpha   90.00
_cell.angle_beta   90.00
_cell.angle_gamma   90.00
#
_symmetry.space_group_name_H-M   'P 1'
#
loop_
_entity.id
_entity.type
_entity.pdbx_description
1 polymer ?
#
loop_
_entity_poly.entity_id
_entity_poly.type
_entity_poly.pdbx_seq_one_letter_code
_entity_poly.pdbx_strand_id
1 'polypeptide(L)'
;SRTRGMSSRRRLGSIVAHELRLARHDPVSILVLLVFPVITIAFLKPAFRPALVEGGFTHANGAEHVVPGQAVMSAFFIVSLVTFSFFSEHGWATWDRLRASRATSFEIIAGKSLPRVAIAIAQLCVLLVAGVLVFGLHIRGNGYALAPLIVTFSVCLVLLGVAVTAVCRTAQEAGAFAYLGMVLFGAIGGAFVPFDLLPAWARAIAPLTPTYWAMRGMRSVVLDGQSLGGVALPCAALAGMSVIFAFVARRRLRFDETKSGWA
;
A
#
# COMPACT_ATOMS: atom_id res chain seq x y z
N SER A 1 -42.32 -18.38 5.64
CA SER A 1 -41.21 -17.86 6.48
C SER A 1 -40.51 -16.74 5.75
N ARG A 2 -40.66 -15.50 6.25
CA ARG A 2 -40.04 -14.30 5.68
C ARG A 2 -38.54 -14.28 6.02
N THR A 3 -37.70 -14.79 5.15
CA THR A 3 -36.26 -14.51 5.20
C THR A 3 -36.07 -13.04 4.82
N ARG A 4 -35.98 -12.16 5.82
CA ARG A 4 -35.58 -10.77 5.64
C ARG A 4 -34.20 -10.77 4.98
N GLY A 5 -34.14 -10.42 3.70
CA GLY A 5 -32.88 -10.21 2.98
C GLY A 5 -32.04 -9.17 3.73
N MET A 6 -30.85 -9.57 4.19
CA MET A 6 -29.91 -8.65 4.81
C MET A 6 -29.64 -7.47 3.87
N SER A 7 -29.70 -6.24 4.39
CA SER A 7 -29.35 -5.05 3.60
C SER A 7 -27.88 -5.13 3.13
N SER A 8 -27.57 -4.52 1.98
CA SER A 8 -26.19 -4.45 1.42
C SER A 8 -25.17 -4.01 2.46
N ARG A 9 -25.51 -3.00 3.30
CA ARG A 9 -24.64 -2.51 4.40
C ARG A 9 -24.33 -3.58 5.45
N ARG A 10 -25.30 -4.43 5.82
CA ARG A 10 -25.08 -5.53 6.78
C ARG A 10 -24.20 -6.63 6.20
N ARG A 11 -24.34 -6.94 4.90
CA ARG A 11 -23.47 -7.91 4.20
C ARG A 11 -22.04 -7.42 4.11
N LEU A 12 -21.83 -6.16 3.70
CA LEU A 12 -20.51 -5.55 3.67
C LEU A 12 -19.87 -5.56 5.07
N GLY A 13 -20.62 -5.14 6.10
CA GLY A 13 -20.15 -5.14 7.48
C GLY A 13 -19.75 -6.52 8.01
N SER A 14 -20.46 -7.58 7.64
CA SER A 14 -20.10 -8.94 8.04
C SER A 14 -18.80 -9.44 7.38
N ILE A 15 -18.58 -9.11 6.11
CA ILE A 15 -17.34 -9.43 5.39
C ILE A 15 -16.16 -8.67 6.03
N VAL A 16 -16.31 -7.37 6.26
CA VAL A 16 -15.28 -6.55 6.91
C VAL A 16 -14.93 -7.07 8.30
N ALA A 17 -15.95 -7.42 9.12
CA ALA A 17 -15.72 -7.94 10.47
C ALA A 17 -15.00 -9.29 10.46
N HIS A 18 -15.31 -10.15 9.48
CA HIS A 18 -14.62 -11.43 9.30
C HIS A 18 -13.15 -11.25 8.97
N GLU A 19 -12.83 -10.37 8.03
CA GLU A 19 -11.47 -10.07 7.59
C GLU A 19 -10.62 -9.44 8.70
N LEU A 20 -11.21 -8.53 9.49
CA LEU A 20 -10.54 -7.95 10.66
C LEU A 20 -10.26 -8.99 11.75
N ARG A 21 -11.16 -9.96 11.93
CA ARG A 21 -10.94 -11.06 12.87
C ARG A 21 -9.79 -11.95 12.41
N LEU A 22 -9.72 -12.31 11.13
CA LEU A 22 -8.61 -13.07 10.56
C LEU A 22 -7.27 -12.35 10.75
N ALA A 23 -7.22 -11.05 10.47
CA ALA A 23 -6.01 -10.26 10.67
C ALA A 23 -5.50 -10.25 12.12
N ARG A 24 -6.41 -10.27 13.11
CA ARG A 24 -6.03 -10.33 14.54
C ARG A 24 -5.42 -11.67 14.97
N HIS A 25 -5.68 -12.74 14.23
CA HIS A 25 -5.16 -14.08 14.53
C HIS A 25 -3.84 -14.40 13.84
N ASP A 26 -3.25 -13.44 13.10
CA ASP A 26 -1.94 -13.57 12.48
C ASP A 26 -0.92 -12.55 13.06
N PRO A 27 -0.46 -12.75 14.30
CA PRO A 27 0.46 -11.84 14.96
C PRO A 27 1.85 -11.83 14.30
N VAL A 28 2.23 -12.92 13.62
CA VAL A 28 3.55 -13.03 12.98
C VAL A 28 3.63 -12.07 11.78
N SER A 29 2.62 -12.04 10.93
CA SER A 29 2.58 -11.09 9.81
C SER A 29 2.59 -9.64 10.29
N ILE A 30 1.85 -9.30 11.35
CA ILE A 30 1.85 -7.96 11.94
C ILE A 30 3.22 -7.62 12.51
N LEU A 31 3.86 -8.54 13.22
CA LEU A 31 5.20 -8.35 13.79
C LEU A 31 6.22 -8.06 12.69
N VAL A 32 6.26 -8.89 11.65
CA VAL A 32 7.17 -8.71 10.50
C VAL A 32 6.90 -7.37 9.81
N LEU A 33 5.64 -7.01 9.64
CA LEU A 33 5.22 -5.78 8.98
C LEU A 33 5.68 -4.50 9.70
N LEU A 34 5.85 -4.56 11.02
CA LEU A 34 6.26 -3.43 11.85
C LEU A 34 7.72 -3.51 12.29
N VAL A 35 8.19 -4.66 12.72
CA VAL A 35 9.54 -4.82 13.30
C VAL A 35 10.62 -4.73 12.21
N PHE A 36 10.42 -5.38 11.07
CA PHE A 36 11.38 -5.34 9.97
C PHE A 36 11.68 -3.91 9.48
N PRO A 37 10.69 -3.05 9.18
CA PRO A 37 10.95 -1.66 8.83
C PRO A 37 11.67 -0.86 9.91
N VAL A 38 11.31 -1.06 11.18
CA VAL A 38 11.94 -0.35 12.31
C VAL A 38 13.42 -0.71 12.43
N ILE A 39 13.75 -2.00 12.33
CA ILE A 39 15.15 -2.46 12.31
C ILE A 39 15.90 -1.86 11.12
N THR A 40 15.30 -1.91 9.93
CA THR A 40 15.93 -1.39 8.71
C THR A 40 16.17 0.12 8.80
N ILE A 41 15.24 0.90 9.38
CA ILE A 41 15.42 2.33 9.63
C ILE A 41 16.61 2.56 10.56
N ALA A 42 16.74 1.79 11.64
CA ALA A 42 17.83 1.94 12.60
C ALA A 42 19.20 1.79 11.94
N PHE A 43 19.35 0.82 11.01
CA PHE A 43 20.60 0.58 10.30
C PHE A 43 20.86 1.57 9.16
N LEU A 44 19.84 1.97 8.40
CA LEU A 44 19.99 2.82 7.23
C LEU A 44 20.08 4.31 7.56
N LYS A 45 19.46 4.77 8.66
CA LYS A 45 19.43 6.19 9.03
C LYS A 45 20.81 6.87 9.01
N PRO A 46 21.88 6.31 9.62
CA PRO A 46 23.20 6.95 9.60
C PRO A 46 23.79 7.08 8.19
N ALA A 47 23.51 6.12 7.31
CA ALA A 47 24.06 6.08 5.96
C ALA A 47 23.47 7.16 5.04
N PHE A 48 22.23 7.61 5.28
CA PHE A 48 21.57 8.62 4.45
C PHE A 48 21.79 10.06 4.91
N ARG A 49 22.33 10.27 6.11
CA ARG A 49 22.63 11.63 6.62
C ARG A 49 23.56 12.42 5.70
N PRO A 50 24.72 11.90 5.24
CA PRO A 50 25.62 12.66 4.37
C PRO A 50 24.93 13.14 3.10
N ALA A 51 24.20 12.27 2.42
CA ALA A 51 23.50 12.59 1.17
C ALA A 51 22.45 13.71 1.34
N LEU A 52 21.77 13.76 2.49
CA LEU A 52 20.80 14.84 2.77
C LEU A 52 21.49 16.15 3.10
N VAL A 53 22.61 16.11 3.83
CA VAL A 53 23.40 17.30 4.15
C VAL A 53 24.03 17.92 2.89
N GLU A 54 24.59 17.09 2.01
CA GLU A 54 25.09 17.53 0.69
C GLU A 54 23.98 18.10 -0.19
N GLY A 55 22.76 17.58 -0.07
CA GLY A 55 21.55 18.09 -0.74
C GLY A 55 21.00 19.40 -0.13
N GLY A 56 21.69 20.02 0.84
CA GLY A 56 21.31 21.29 1.44
C GLY A 56 20.46 21.19 2.71
N PHE A 57 20.15 19.99 3.19
CA PHE A 57 19.36 19.76 4.41
C PHE A 57 20.27 19.57 5.64
N THR A 58 20.98 20.66 6.06
CA THR A 58 22.01 20.62 7.12
C THR A 58 21.52 20.09 8.47
N HIS A 59 20.24 20.20 8.76
CA HIS A 59 19.63 19.71 10.01
C HIS A 59 19.05 18.29 9.91
N ALA A 60 19.11 17.67 8.71
CA ALA A 60 18.61 16.32 8.52
C ALA A 60 19.50 15.29 9.23
N ASN A 61 18.88 14.30 9.85
CA ASN A 61 19.58 13.23 10.55
C ASN A 61 19.56 11.88 9.81
N GLY A 62 18.98 11.84 8.61
CA GLY A 62 18.77 10.66 7.77
C GLY A 62 17.38 10.03 7.88
N ALA A 63 16.65 10.27 8.99
CA ALA A 63 15.31 9.75 9.17
C ALA A 63 14.31 10.34 8.16
N GLU A 64 14.56 11.58 7.71
CA GLU A 64 13.69 12.32 6.80
C GLU A 64 13.54 11.67 5.42
N HIS A 65 14.47 10.80 5.04
CA HIS A 65 14.36 9.99 3.83
C HIS A 65 14.04 8.53 4.16
N VAL A 66 14.76 7.94 5.12
CA VAL A 66 14.68 6.51 5.41
C VAL A 66 13.32 6.11 5.98
N VAL A 67 12.73 6.93 6.87
CA VAL A 67 11.42 6.61 7.45
C VAL A 67 10.30 6.63 6.41
N PRO A 68 10.12 7.69 5.59
CA PRO A 68 9.16 7.66 4.49
C PRO A 68 9.43 6.53 3.48
N GLY A 69 10.70 6.33 3.10
CA GLY A 69 11.09 5.28 2.18
C GLY A 69 10.69 3.89 2.67
N GLN A 70 10.99 3.59 3.93
CA GLN A 70 10.67 2.31 4.55
C GLN A 70 9.15 2.13 4.76
N ALA A 71 8.45 3.20 5.12
CA ALA A 71 7.01 3.18 5.23
C ALA A 71 6.33 2.87 3.88
N VAL A 72 6.76 3.55 2.80
CA VAL A 72 6.27 3.31 1.44
C VAL A 72 6.58 1.90 0.97
N MET A 73 7.80 1.40 1.18
CA MET A 73 8.20 0.04 0.81
C MET A 73 7.39 -1.02 1.57
N SER A 74 7.27 -0.87 2.87
CA SER A 74 6.51 -1.81 3.71
C SER A 74 5.03 -1.82 3.35
N ALA A 75 4.46 -0.70 2.92
CA ALA A 75 3.08 -0.63 2.48
C ALA A 75 2.80 -1.52 1.25
N PHE A 76 3.82 -1.84 0.44
CA PHE A 76 3.67 -2.77 -0.68
C PHE A 76 3.30 -4.20 -0.27
N PHE A 77 3.59 -4.61 0.97
CA PHE A 77 3.10 -5.90 1.48
C PHE A 77 1.58 -6.03 1.42
N ILE A 78 0.85 -4.90 1.42
CA ILE A 78 -0.60 -4.92 1.27
C ILE A 78 -1.03 -5.51 -0.07
N VAL A 79 -0.23 -5.34 -1.13
CA VAL A 79 -0.49 -5.93 -2.46
C VAL A 79 -0.53 -7.45 -2.34
N SER A 80 0.46 -8.04 -1.65
CA SER A 80 0.51 -9.49 -1.39
C SER A 80 -0.65 -9.96 -0.51
N LEU A 81 -0.99 -9.20 0.54
CA LEU A 81 -2.11 -9.53 1.43
C LEU A 81 -3.46 -9.51 0.69
N VAL A 82 -3.67 -8.53 -0.19
CA VAL A 82 -4.86 -8.47 -1.05
C VAL A 82 -4.91 -9.71 -1.94
N THR A 83 -3.83 -9.98 -2.66
CA THR A 83 -3.72 -11.10 -3.58
C THR A 83 -3.98 -12.43 -2.88
N PHE A 84 -3.30 -12.67 -1.74
CA PHE A 84 -3.47 -13.87 -0.94
C PHE A 84 -4.93 -14.05 -0.50
N SER A 85 -5.61 -12.97 -0.08
CA SER A 85 -7.01 -13.08 0.38
C SER A 85 -8.00 -13.46 -0.72
N PHE A 86 -7.69 -13.15 -1.98
CA PHE A 86 -8.52 -13.59 -3.10
C PHE A 86 -8.23 -15.04 -3.49
N PHE A 87 -6.96 -15.43 -3.54
CA PHE A 87 -6.58 -16.80 -3.92
C PHE A 87 -6.90 -17.84 -2.85
N SER A 88 -6.78 -17.52 -1.57
CA SER A 88 -7.10 -18.44 -0.47
C SER A 88 -8.55 -18.91 -0.50
N GLU A 89 -9.49 -18.07 -0.92
CA GLU A 89 -10.89 -18.46 -1.04
C GLU A 89 -11.15 -19.46 -2.17
N HIS A 90 -10.36 -19.40 -3.24
CA HIS A 90 -10.43 -20.41 -4.30
C HIS A 90 -9.90 -21.76 -3.81
N GLY A 91 -8.83 -21.76 -2.97
CA GLY A 91 -8.26 -22.98 -2.39
C GLY A 91 -9.16 -23.64 -1.31
N TRP A 92 -9.96 -22.87 -0.58
CA TRP A 92 -10.79 -23.38 0.50
C TRP A 92 -12.24 -23.66 0.10
N ALA A 93 -12.56 -23.67 -1.22
CA ALA A 93 -13.90 -23.89 -1.76
C ALA A 93 -14.99 -22.95 -1.18
N THR A 94 -14.61 -21.86 -0.55
CA THR A 94 -15.53 -20.85 -0.02
C THR A 94 -16.02 -19.91 -1.12
N TRP A 95 -15.35 -19.90 -2.27
CA TRP A 95 -15.71 -19.12 -3.45
C TRP A 95 -17.11 -19.44 -3.98
N ASP A 96 -17.48 -20.73 -4.06
CA ASP A 96 -18.79 -21.15 -4.51
C ASP A 96 -19.91 -20.70 -3.55
N ARG A 97 -19.62 -20.66 -2.25
CA ARG A 97 -20.55 -20.12 -1.25
C ARG A 97 -20.76 -18.62 -1.39
N LEU A 98 -19.69 -17.88 -1.72
CA LEU A 98 -19.74 -16.44 -2.02
C LEU A 98 -20.53 -16.16 -3.31
N ARG A 99 -20.35 -16.97 -4.35
CA ARG A 99 -21.14 -16.91 -5.60
C ARG A 99 -22.61 -17.26 -5.38
N ALA A 100 -22.91 -18.23 -4.55
CA ALA A 100 -24.28 -18.59 -4.18
C ALA A 100 -24.97 -17.53 -3.30
N SER A 101 -24.18 -16.60 -2.73
CA SER A 101 -24.75 -15.47 -1.98
C SER A 101 -25.33 -14.43 -2.94
N ARG A 102 -26.29 -13.63 -2.45
CA ARG A 102 -26.86 -12.51 -3.20
C ARG A 102 -25.91 -11.27 -3.25
N ALA A 103 -24.64 -11.45 -2.93
CA ALA A 103 -23.67 -10.35 -2.94
C ALA A 103 -23.23 -10.04 -4.37
N THR A 104 -23.19 -8.76 -4.72
CA THR A 104 -22.65 -8.33 -6.01
C THR A 104 -21.13 -8.42 -6.00
N SER A 105 -20.53 -8.57 -7.19
CA SER A 105 -19.06 -8.57 -7.36
C SER A 105 -18.41 -7.33 -6.73
N PHE A 106 -19.08 -6.18 -6.80
CA PHE A 106 -18.60 -4.95 -6.17
C PHE A 106 -18.62 -5.03 -4.64
N GLU A 107 -19.67 -5.58 -4.03
CA GLU A 107 -19.75 -5.78 -2.58
C GLU A 107 -18.65 -6.72 -2.07
N ILE A 108 -18.31 -7.75 -2.85
CA ILE A 108 -17.24 -8.68 -2.49
C ILE A 108 -15.87 -7.99 -2.56
N ILE A 109 -15.58 -7.29 -3.66
CA ILE A 109 -14.30 -6.57 -3.83
C ILE A 109 -14.16 -5.48 -2.76
N ALA A 110 -15.18 -4.66 -2.57
CA ALA A 110 -15.14 -3.58 -1.58
C ALA A 110 -15.02 -4.12 -0.15
N GLY A 111 -15.75 -5.20 0.19
CA GLY A 111 -15.70 -5.82 1.51
C GLY A 111 -14.33 -6.39 1.86
N LYS A 112 -13.60 -6.92 0.87
CA LYS A 112 -12.25 -7.43 1.04
C LYS A 112 -11.19 -6.33 1.00
N SER A 113 -11.40 -5.30 0.21
CA SER A 113 -10.44 -4.21 0.02
C SER A 113 -10.44 -3.23 1.20
N LEU A 114 -11.59 -2.91 1.76
CA LEU A 114 -11.72 -1.89 2.81
C LEU A 114 -10.89 -2.20 4.08
N PRO A 115 -10.88 -3.43 4.64
CA PRO A 115 -9.99 -3.76 5.75
C PRO A 115 -8.51 -3.62 5.40
N ARG A 116 -8.10 -3.94 4.18
CA ARG A 116 -6.71 -3.81 3.71
C ARG A 116 -6.28 -2.35 3.59
N VAL A 117 -7.18 -1.48 3.13
CA VAL A 117 -6.93 -0.02 3.16
C VAL A 117 -6.71 0.45 4.59
N ALA A 118 -7.56 0.02 5.53
CA ALA A 118 -7.41 0.39 6.94
C ALA A 118 -6.09 -0.11 7.53
N ILE A 119 -5.67 -1.34 7.22
CA ILE A 119 -4.38 -1.91 7.65
C ILE A 119 -3.22 -1.11 7.05
N ALA A 120 -3.26 -0.78 5.77
CA ALA A 120 -2.21 0.01 5.11
C ALA A 120 -2.09 1.42 5.72
N ILE A 121 -3.22 2.09 5.97
CA ILE A 121 -3.24 3.39 6.65
C ILE A 121 -2.63 3.27 8.05
N ALA A 122 -3.08 2.29 8.85
CA ALA A 122 -2.57 2.07 10.20
C ALA A 122 -1.06 1.82 10.20
N GLN A 123 -0.56 0.97 9.30
CA GLN A 123 0.86 0.68 9.15
C GLN A 123 1.67 1.93 8.82
N LEU A 124 1.26 2.72 7.82
CA LEU A 124 1.93 3.96 7.45
C LEU A 124 1.95 4.95 8.62
N CYS A 125 0.82 5.13 9.30
CA CYS A 125 0.74 5.99 10.48
C CYS A 125 1.67 5.53 11.59
N VAL A 126 1.68 4.23 11.92
CA VAL A 126 2.54 3.66 12.98
C VAL A 126 4.02 3.87 12.66
N LEU A 127 4.44 3.62 11.40
CA LEU A 127 5.84 3.80 11.00
C LEU A 127 6.26 5.28 11.00
N LEU A 128 5.41 6.19 10.57
CA LEU A 128 5.69 7.62 10.64
C LEU A 128 5.74 8.13 12.08
N VAL A 129 4.81 7.71 12.93
CA VAL A 129 4.82 8.04 14.37
C VAL A 129 6.07 7.47 15.05
N ALA A 130 6.43 6.22 14.80
CA ALA A 130 7.68 5.63 15.27
C ALA A 130 8.89 6.40 14.74
N GLY A 131 8.85 6.86 13.49
CA GLY A 131 9.85 7.74 12.90
C GLY A 131 10.07 9.01 13.71
N VAL A 132 8.99 9.67 14.12
CA VAL A 132 9.07 10.89 14.94
C VAL A 132 9.56 10.57 16.36
N LEU A 133 8.98 9.59 17.03
CA LEU A 133 9.23 9.32 18.46
C LEU A 133 10.57 8.61 18.72
N VAL A 134 10.95 7.68 17.83
CA VAL A 134 12.14 6.82 18.05
C VAL A 134 13.34 7.29 17.24
N PHE A 135 13.12 7.72 16.01
CA PHE A 135 14.21 8.04 15.08
C PHE A 135 14.46 9.54 14.91
N GLY A 136 13.66 10.39 15.57
CA GLY A 136 13.83 11.85 15.52
C GLY A 136 13.55 12.40 14.11
N LEU A 137 12.53 11.87 13.44
CA LEU A 137 12.05 12.41 12.17
C LEU A 137 11.52 13.82 12.38
N HIS A 138 12.12 14.81 11.74
CA HIS A 138 11.66 16.18 11.80
C HIS A 138 10.76 16.49 10.61
N ILE A 139 9.48 16.73 10.89
CA ILE A 139 8.51 17.16 9.89
C ILE A 139 8.50 18.68 9.85
N ARG A 140 9.05 19.30 8.80
CA ARG A 140 9.12 20.76 8.65
C ARG A 140 7.78 21.38 8.33
N GLY A 141 6.96 20.68 7.57
CA GLY A 141 5.61 21.13 7.18
C GLY A 141 4.52 20.71 8.15
N ASN A 142 3.29 20.91 7.74
CA ASN A 142 2.13 20.50 8.54
C ASN A 142 1.87 19.00 8.41
N GLY A 143 2.10 18.23 9.47
CA GLY A 143 1.95 16.77 9.48
C GLY A 143 0.55 16.28 9.05
N TYR A 144 -0.50 17.08 9.24
CA TYR A 144 -1.85 16.72 8.76
C TYR A 144 -1.95 16.63 7.23
N ALA A 145 -1.03 17.30 6.50
CA ALA A 145 -0.97 17.18 5.04
C ALA A 145 -0.59 15.76 4.56
N LEU A 146 0.01 14.94 5.43
CA LEU A 146 0.29 13.54 5.13
C LEU A 146 -0.98 12.67 5.11
N ALA A 147 -2.06 13.07 5.79
CA ALA A 147 -3.27 12.26 5.89
C ALA A 147 -3.92 11.96 4.51
N PRO A 148 -4.22 12.94 3.64
CA PRO A 148 -4.75 12.65 2.32
C PRO A 148 -3.78 11.82 1.46
N LEU A 149 -2.47 12.03 1.59
CA LEU A 149 -1.46 11.26 0.88
C LEU A 149 -1.45 9.79 1.32
N ILE A 150 -1.48 9.53 2.63
CA ILE A 150 -1.54 8.18 3.20
C ILE A 150 -2.81 7.45 2.71
N VAL A 151 -3.96 8.11 2.73
CA VAL A 151 -5.23 7.53 2.28
C VAL A 151 -5.18 7.20 0.79
N THR A 152 -4.80 8.16 -0.06
CA THR A 152 -4.77 7.95 -1.52
C THR A 152 -3.74 6.89 -1.92
N PHE A 153 -2.57 6.86 -1.28
CA PHE A 153 -1.56 5.85 -1.52
C PHE A 153 -2.04 4.45 -1.09
N SER A 154 -2.64 4.32 0.09
CA SER A 154 -3.20 3.05 0.57
C SER A 154 -4.28 2.50 -0.37
N VAL A 155 -5.19 3.36 -0.84
CA VAL A 155 -6.22 2.98 -1.82
C VAL A 155 -5.56 2.54 -3.13
N CYS A 156 -4.55 3.28 -3.60
CA CYS A 156 -3.82 2.95 -4.82
C CYS A 156 -3.17 1.57 -4.75
N LEU A 157 -2.48 1.24 -3.65
CA LEU A 157 -1.84 -0.06 -3.46
C LEU A 157 -2.84 -1.22 -3.37
N VAL A 158 -3.96 -1.02 -2.67
CA VAL A 158 -5.01 -2.05 -2.58
C VAL A 158 -5.61 -2.31 -3.96
N LEU A 159 -5.90 -1.26 -4.75
CA LEU A 159 -6.41 -1.42 -6.11
C LEU A 159 -5.37 -2.03 -7.05
N LEU A 160 -4.09 -1.73 -6.88
CA LEU A 160 -3.00 -2.43 -7.56
C LEU A 160 -3.03 -3.92 -7.23
N GLY A 161 -3.19 -4.30 -5.95
CA GLY A 161 -3.32 -5.70 -5.53
C GLY A 161 -4.51 -6.40 -6.18
N VAL A 162 -5.67 -5.75 -6.24
CA VAL A 162 -6.85 -6.28 -6.95
C VAL A 162 -6.58 -6.43 -8.46
N ALA A 163 -5.89 -5.46 -9.08
CA ALA A 163 -5.52 -5.53 -10.49
C ALA A 163 -4.53 -6.68 -10.77
N VAL A 164 -3.51 -6.86 -9.93
CA VAL A 164 -2.56 -7.99 -10.01
C VAL A 164 -3.32 -9.31 -9.89
N THR A 165 -4.21 -9.44 -8.90
CA THR A 165 -5.06 -10.64 -8.74
C THR A 165 -5.92 -10.91 -9.98
N ALA A 166 -6.41 -9.85 -10.64
CA ALA A 166 -7.24 -9.99 -11.81
C ALA A 166 -6.47 -10.53 -13.04
N VAL A 167 -5.17 -10.19 -13.13
CA VAL A 167 -4.31 -10.56 -14.28
C VAL A 167 -3.66 -11.93 -14.05
N CYS A 168 -3.21 -12.25 -12.83
CA CYS A 168 -2.51 -13.48 -12.52
C CYS A 168 -3.45 -14.69 -12.44
N ARG A 169 -2.92 -15.85 -12.75
CA ARG A 169 -3.65 -17.13 -12.73
C ARG A 169 -3.47 -17.90 -11.44
N THR A 170 -2.31 -17.77 -10.81
CA THR A 170 -1.95 -18.49 -9.57
C THR A 170 -1.54 -17.49 -8.46
N ALA A 171 -1.66 -17.94 -7.19
CA ALA A 171 -1.20 -17.18 -6.04
C ALA A 171 0.31 -16.93 -6.07
N GLN A 172 1.08 -17.90 -6.56
CA GLN A 172 2.53 -17.83 -6.67
C GLN A 172 2.96 -16.78 -7.70
N GLU A 173 2.34 -16.76 -8.87
CA GLU A 173 2.55 -15.75 -9.91
C GLU A 173 2.26 -14.34 -9.37
N ALA A 174 1.13 -14.18 -8.71
CA ALA A 174 0.72 -12.91 -8.15
C ALA A 174 1.64 -12.43 -7.01
N GLY A 175 2.13 -13.36 -6.17
CA GLY A 175 3.15 -13.08 -5.15
C GLY A 175 4.47 -12.61 -5.77
N ALA A 176 4.92 -13.26 -6.84
CA ALA A 176 6.12 -12.85 -7.56
C ALA A 176 5.97 -11.44 -8.17
N PHE A 177 4.83 -11.12 -8.79
CA PHE A 177 4.56 -9.77 -9.31
C PHE A 177 4.50 -8.73 -8.19
N ALA A 178 3.89 -9.05 -7.04
CA ALA A 178 3.85 -8.13 -5.90
C ALA A 178 5.26 -7.85 -5.36
N TYR A 179 6.11 -8.88 -5.22
CA TYR A 179 7.47 -8.73 -4.75
C TYR A 179 8.35 -7.95 -5.74
N LEU A 180 8.34 -8.33 -7.02
CA LEU A 180 9.07 -7.61 -8.06
C LEU A 180 8.60 -6.16 -8.17
N GLY A 181 7.29 -5.92 -8.10
CA GLY A 181 6.71 -4.58 -8.10
C GLY A 181 7.21 -3.75 -6.92
N MET A 182 7.27 -4.33 -5.71
CA MET A 182 7.83 -3.68 -4.53
C MET A 182 9.27 -3.24 -4.76
N VAL A 183 10.12 -4.15 -5.24
CA VAL A 183 11.55 -3.86 -5.46
C VAL A 183 11.74 -2.84 -6.57
N LEU A 184 11.13 -3.05 -7.74
CA LEU A 184 11.28 -2.17 -8.89
C LEU A 184 10.69 -0.78 -8.65
N PHE A 185 9.46 -0.70 -8.14
CA PHE A 185 8.81 0.57 -7.86
C PHE A 185 9.50 1.30 -6.71
N GLY A 186 10.00 0.56 -5.70
CA GLY A 186 10.79 1.13 -4.61
C GLY A 186 12.10 1.73 -5.08
N ALA A 187 12.82 1.04 -5.95
CA ALA A 187 14.08 1.52 -6.52
C ALA A 187 13.86 2.74 -7.42
N ILE A 188 12.95 2.62 -8.40
CA ILE A 188 12.68 3.66 -9.39
C ILE A 188 11.94 4.85 -8.76
N GLY A 189 11.04 4.59 -7.81
CA GLY A 189 10.23 5.62 -7.16
C GLY A 189 10.95 6.45 -6.10
N GLY A 190 12.23 6.16 -5.83
CA GLY A 190 13.03 6.97 -4.90
C GLY A 190 12.88 6.57 -3.43
N ALA A 191 12.33 5.38 -3.13
CA ALA A 191 12.20 4.91 -1.75
C ALA A 191 13.49 4.33 -1.20
N PHE A 192 14.29 3.62 -2.03
CA PHE A 192 15.59 3.11 -1.63
C PHE A 192 16.67 4.19 -1.64
N VAL A 193 16.66 5.06 -2.66
CA VAL A 193 17.66 6.10 -2.87
C VAL A 193 16.94 7.41 -3.19
N PRO A 194 17.40 8.56 -2.69
CA PRO A 194 16.84 9.85 -3.04
C PRO A 194 16.71 10.02 -4.56
N PHE A 195 15.58 10.54 -5.01
CA PHE A 195 15.25 10.68 -6.43
C PHE A 195 16.33 11.42 -7.23
N ASP A 196 16.97 12.42 -6.60
CA ASP A 196 17.99 13.25 -7.24
C ASP A 196 19.27 12.46 -7.60
N LEU A 197 19.53 11.35 -6.89
CA LEU A 197 20.68 10.46 -7.12
C LEU A 197 20.39 9.35 -8.14
N LEU A 198 19.14 9.23 -8.61
CA LEU A 198 18.80 8.22 -9.61
C LEU A 198 19.37 8.56 -10.98
N PRO A 199 19.75 7.56 -11.79
CA PRO A 199 20.16 7.77 -13.18
C PRO A 199 19.02 8.36 -14.03
N ALA A 200 19.38 9.07 -15.10
CA ALA A 200 18.42 9.82 -15.92
C ALA A 200 17.27 8.94 -16.46
N TRP A 201 17.55 7.72 -16.89
CA TRP A 201 16.53 6.79 -17.37
C TRP A 201 15.52 6.41 -16.28
N ALA A 202 15.98 6.18 -15.03
CA ALA A 202 15.09 5.84 -13.91
C ALA A 202 14.21 7.05 -13.53
N ARG A 203 14.78 8.26 -13.52
CA ARG A 203 14.02 9.50 -13.29
C ARG A 203 12.92 9.72 -14.34
N ALA A 204 13.17 9.36 -15.59
CA ALA A 204 12.20 9.52 -16.68
C ALA A 204 10.97 8.61 -16.49
N ILE A 205 11.15 7.38 -15.99
CA ILE A 205 10.06 6.41 -15.81
C ILE A 205 9.46 6.44 -14.40
N ALA A 206 10.11 7.06 -13.42
CA ALA A 206 9.64 7.13 -12.03
C ALA A 206 8.19 7.61 -11.89
N PRO A 207 7.71 8.64 -12.64
CA PRO A 207 6.33 9.12 -12.54
C PRO A 207 5.25 8.07 -12.90
N LEU A 208 5.64 6.95 -13.52
CA LEU A 208 4.74 5.83 -13.79
C LEU A 208 4.54 4.93 -12.58
N THR A 209 5.27 5.15 -11.49
CA THR A 209 5.20 4.33 -10.28
C THR A 209 4.44 5.02 -9.15
N PRO A 210 3.60 4.32 -8.39
CA PRO A 210 2.89 4.90 -7.25
C PRO A 210 3.85 5.33 -6.13
N THR A 211 5.01 4.65 -5.98
CA THR A 211 6.04 4.98 -5.01
C THR A 211 6.65 6.36 -5.23
N TYR A 212 6.89 6.75 -6.48
CA TYR A 212 7.40 8.08 -6.80
C TYR A 212 6.49 9.18 -6.25
N TRP A 213 5.18 9.08 -6.48
CA TRP A 213 4.22 10.08 -6.02
C TRP A 213 4.09 10.08 -4.50
N ALA A 214 4.12 8.91 -3.87
CA ALA A 214 4.13 8.81 -2.41
C ALA A 214 5.38 9.47 -1.83
N MET A 215 6.58 9.13 -2.34
CA MET A 215 7.84 9.71 -1.87
C MET A 215 7.93 11.22 -2.13
N ARG A 216 7.49 11.68 -3.30
CA ARG A 216 7.43 13.11 -3.63
C ARG A 216 6.52 13.87 -2.67
N GLY A 217 5.33 13.34 -2.38
CA GLY A 217 4.40 13.95 -1.42
C GLY A 217 4.95 13.95 0.02
N MET A 218 5.57 12.85 0.46
CA MET A 218 6.21 12.80 1.78
C MET A 218 7.37 13.76 1.89
N ARG A 219 8.26 13.82 0.88
CA ARG A 219 9.37 14.77 0.82
C ARG A 219 8.90 16.21 0.91
N SER A 220 7.85 16.57 0.17
CA SER A 220 7.33 17.95 0.17
C SER A 220 6.88 18.42 1.56
N VAL A 221 6.34 17.53 2.37
CA VAL A 221 5.91 17.86 3.74
C VAL A 221 7.08 17.75 4.73
N VAL A 222 7.86 16.68 4.65
CA VAL A 222 8.91 16.36 5.64
C VAL A 222 10.12 17.26 5.48
N LEU A 223 10.64 17.43 4.25
CA LEU A 223 11.88 18.16 3.96
C LEU A 223 11.63 19.59 3.48
N ASP A 224 10.69 19.78 2.55
CA ASP A 224 10.47 21.07 1.89
C ASP A 224 9.54 21.99 2.69
N GLY A 225 8.95 21.50 3.80
CA GLY A 225 8.12 22.30 4.70
C GLY A 225 6.76 22.71 4.14
N GLN A 226 6.32 22.06 3.06
CA GLN A 226 5.05 22.39 2.42
C GLN A 226 3.84 21.83 3.21
N SER A 227 2.67 22.39 2.92
CA SER A 227 1.38 21.93 3.48
C SER A 227 0.57 21.20 2.43
N LEU A 228 -0.77 21.29 2.49
CA LEU A 228 -1.70 20.61 1.57
C LEU A 228 -1.41 20.87 0.08
N GLY A 229 -0.90 22.05 -0.29
CA GLY A 229 -0.53 22.36 -1.67
C GLY A 229 0.55 21.43 -2.23
N GLY A 230 1.53 21.04 -1.39
CA GLY A 230 2.63 20.16 -1.80
C GLY A 230 2.20 18.72 -2.08
N VAL A 231 1.11 18.25 -1.46
CA VAL A 231 0.59 16.89 -1.65
C VAL A 231 -0.53 16.80 -2.68
N ALA A 232 -1.08 17.92 -3.14
CA ALA A 232 -2.22 17.94 -4.06
C ALA A 232 -1.95 17.18 -5.37
N LEU A 233 -0.82 17.49 -6.03
CA LEU A 233 -0.43 16.81 -7.27
C LEU A 233 -0.11 15.31 -7.04
N PRO A 234 0.68 14.92 -6.02
CA PRO A 234 0.84 13.51 -5.64
C PRO A 234 -0.48 12.77 -5.41
N CYS A 235 -1.41 13.35 -4.66
CA CYS A 235 -2.72 12.75 -4.42
C CYS A 235 -3.53 12.59 -5.70
N ALA A 236 -3.53 13.61 -6.58
CA ALA A 236 -4.23 13.55 -7.87
C ALA A 236 -3.65 12.44 -8.77
N ALA A 237 -2.32 12.32 -8.84
CA ALA A 237 -1.66 11.28 -9.61
C ALA A 237 -1.99 9.87 -9.07
N LEU A 238 -1.91 9.67 -7.74
CA LEU A 238 -2.27 8.41 -7.09
C LEU A 238 -3.75 8.06 -7.29
N ALA A 239 -4.65 9.04 -7.25
CA ALA A 239 -6.06 8.85 -7.55
C ALA A 239 -6.26 8.44 -9.02
N GLY A 240 -5.57 9.07 -9.97
CA GLY A 240 -5.58 8.68 -11.37
C GLY A 240 -5.09 7.24 -11.59
N MET A 241 -3.98 6.85 -10.97
CA MET A 241 -3.50 5.46 -11.00
C MET A 241 -4.52 4.49 -10.39
N SER A 242 -5.17 4.88 -9.30
CA SER A 242 -6.22 4.09 -8.65
C SER A 242 -7.38 3.80 -9.60
N VAL A 243 -7.80 4.79 -10.39
CA VAL A 243 -8.84 4.62 -11.41
C VAL A 243 -8.39 3.65 -12.49
N ILE A 244 -7.14 3.74 -12.96
CA ILE A 244 -6.58 2.81 -13.96
C ILE A 244 -6.58 1.38 -13.41
N PHE A 245 -6.10 1.17 -12.18
CA PHE A 245 -6.06 -0.16 -11.55
C PHE A 245 -7.46 -0.73 -11.33
N ALA A 246 -8.42 0.09 -10.89
CA ALA A 246 -9.81 -0.30 -10.75
C ALA A 246 -10.43 -0.69 -12.10
N PHE A 247 -10.11 0.03 -13.18
CA PHE A 247 -10.57 -0.29 -14.53
C PHE A 247 -10.00 -1.62 -15.03
N VAL A 248 -8.69 -1.86 -14.84
CA VAL A 248 -8.04 -3.13 -15.18
C VAL A 248 -8.68 -4.27 -14.40
N ALA A 249 -8.85 -4.10 -13.09
CA ALA A 249 -9.51 -5.07 -12.23
C ALA A 249 -10.92 -5.40 -12.75
N ARG A 250 -11.74 -4.38 -13.02
CA ARG A 250 -13.11 -4.57 -13.53
C ARG A 250 -13.15 -5.32 -14.87
N ARG A 251 -12.20 -5.07 -15.76
CA ARG A 251 -12.16 -5.69 -17.10
C ARG A 251 -11.66 -7.13 -17.10
N ARG A 252 -10.74 -7.45 -16.17
CA ARG A 252 -10.03 -8.74 -16.15
C ARG A 252 -10.54 -9.69 -15.07
N LEU A 253 -11.19 -9.20 -14.02
CA LEU A 253 -11.70 -10.04 -12.94
C LEU A 253 -12.97 -10.74 -13.41
N ARG A 254 -12.79 -11.95 -13.93
CA ARG A 254 -13.90 -12.84 -14.31
C ARG A 254 -14.25 -13.70 -13.11
N PHE A 255 -15.38 -13.41 -12.49
CA PHE A 255 -15.89 -14.17 -11.36
C PHE A 255 -16.36 -15.60 -11.73
N ASP A 256 -16.49 -15.89 -13.05
CA ASP A 256 -16.98 -17.16 -13.56
C ASP A 256 -15.89 -18.23 -13.70
N GLU A 257 -14.62 -17.86 -13.71
CA GLU A 257 -13.49 -18.77 -13.85
C GLU A 257 -12.93 -19.13 -12.45
N THR A 258 -12.93 -20.42 -12.11
CA THR A 258 -12.19 -20.95 -10.97
C THR A 258 -10.70 -20.86 -11.27
N LYS A 259 -9.99 -19.95 -10.61
CA LYS A 259 -8.52 -19.89 -10.68
C LYS A 259 -7.96 -21.05 -9.87
N SER A 260 -7.00 -21.79 -10.41
CA SER A 260 -6.33 -22.88 -9.71
C SER A 260 -5.56 -22.31 -8.51
N GLY A 261 -6.02 -22.59 -7.29
CA GLY A 261 -5.50 -21.94 -6.10
C GLY A 261 -4.06 -22.30 -5.73
N TRP A 262 -3.63 -23.52 -6.02
CA TRP A 262 -2.31 -24.04 -5.62
C TRP A 262 -1.88 -25.07 -6.66
N ALA A 263 -1.03 -24.70 -7.57
CA ALA A 263 -0.25 -25.60 -8.41
C ALA A 263 1.20 -25.15 -8.36
#